data_c3a1e6f62b30b233e35e266194075f23
#
_entry.id   c3a1e6f62b30b233e35e266194075f23
#
_cell.length_a   1.000
_cell.length_b   1.000
_cell.length_c   1.000
_cell.angle_alpha   90.00
_cell.angle_beta   90.00
_cell.angle_gamma   90.00
#
_symmetry.space_group_name_H-M   'P 1'
#
loop_
_entity.id
_entity.type
_entity.pdbx_description
1 polymer ?
#
loop_
_entity_poly.entity_id
_entity_poly.type
_entity_poly.pdbx_seq_one_letter_code
_entity_poly.pdbx_strand_id
1 'polypeptide(L)'
;MSNCFQFTAGSFQELNRALESHKKDTDFLLQPGGVLSVRAADCREMPLVLSNTDYTDKKRTAVLLDGMENITLDFNGSMLECEGQRQPLTLLDSRNITVKNLVIDWKIPLSAEGTILQMTESRMDVRINPALFPFEVRENRLYFLGNGEPALLWTG
;
A
#
# COMPACT_ATOMS: atom_id res chain seq x y z
N MET A 1 23.71 -23.60 -3.30
CA MET A 1 24.23 -22.24 -3.56
C MET A 1 23.01 -21.39 -3.89
N SER A 2 22.73 -20.35 -3.11
CA SER A 2 21.61 -19.46 -3.40
C SER A 2 21.94 -18.69 -4.69
N ASN A 3 21.06 -18.72 -5.66
CA ASN A 3 21.17 -17.86 -6.82
C ASN A 3 20.77 -16.45 -6.38
N CYS A 4 21.73 -15.53 -6.26
CA CYS A 4 21.44 -14.14 -5.96
C CYS A 4 21.16 -13.40 -7.26
N PHE A 5 19.94 -12.95 -7.44
CA PHE A 5 19.53 -12.17 -8.60
C PHE A 5 19.50 -10.70 -8.23
N GLN A 6 20.32 -9.88 -8.88
CA GLN A 6 20.30 -8.44 -8.75
C GLN A 6 19.50 -7.84 -9.89
N PHE A 7 18.49 -7.02 -9.56
CA PHE A 7 17.78 -6.28 -10.60
C PHE A 7 17.64 -4.81 -10.21
N THR A 8 17.62 -3.98 -11.23
CA THR A 8 17.37 -2.55 -11.08
C THR A 8 15.87 -2.34 -11.13
N ALA A 9 15.27 -1.86 -10.06
CA ALA A 9 13.85 -1.55 -10.06
C ALA A 9 13.59 -0.26 -10.82
N GLY A 10 13.48 -0.34 -12.13
CA GLY A 10 12.98 0.76 -12.95
C GLY A 10 11.46 0.90 -12.86
N SER A 11 10.75 -0.20 -12.56
CA SER A 11 9.30 -0.22 -12.39
C SER A 11 8.83 -1.44 -11.58
N PHE A 12 7.63 -1.33 -10.99
CA PHE A 12 6.99 -2.47 -10.31
C PHE A 12 6.67 -3.61 -11.28
N GLN A 13 6.47 -3.32 -12.55
CA GLN A 13 6.19 -4.33 -13.56
C GLN A 13 7.42 -5.17 -13.86
N GLU A 14 8.61 -4.57 -13.86
CA GLU A 14 9.88 -5.31 -14.00
C GLU A 14 10.13 -6.20 -12.78
N LEU A 15 9.91 -5.66 -11.58
CA LEU A 15 10.00 -6.41 -10.34
C LEU A 15 9.07 -7.61 -10.36
N ASN A 16 7.79 -7.41 -10.63
CA ASN A 16 6.80 -8.49 -10.65
C ASN A 16 7.12 -9.55 -11.73
N ARG A 17 7.63 -9.15 -12.91
CA ARG A 17 8.08 -10.11 -13.94
C ARG A 17 9.28 -10.94 -13.47
N ALA A 18 10.23 -10.32 -12.81
CA ALA A 18 11.38 -11.04 -12.25
C ALA A 18 10.95 -12.05 -11.18
N LEU A 19 10.03 -11.65 -10.30
CA LEU A 19 9.43 -12.54 -9.29
C LEU A 19 8.67 -13.71 -9.92
N GLU A 20 7.92 -13.50 -11.00
CA GLU A 20 7.24 -14.58 -11.73
C GLU A 20 8.18 -15.58 -12.36
N SER A 21 9.34 -15.11 -12.81
CA SER A 21 10.34 -15.94 -13.50
C SER A 21 11.19 -16.79 -12.54
N HIS A 22 11.26 -16.41 -11.26
CA HIS A 22 12.13 -17.05 -10.26
C HIS A 22 11.34 -17.31 -8.98
N LYS A 23 10.53 -18.35 -8.99
CA LYS A 23 9.58 -18.62 -7.88
C LYS A 23 10.17 -19.42 -6.72
N LYS A 24 11.42 -19.94 -6.85
CA LYS A 24 12.03 -20.77 -5.80
C LYS A 24 13.49 -20.47 -5.59
N ASP A 25 13.92 -20.62 -4.34
CA ASP A 25 15.33 -20.62 -3.91
C ASP A 25 16.13 -19.43 -4.48
N THR A 26 15.55 -18.22 -4.42
CA THR A 26 16.12 -17.03 -5.05
C THR A 26 16.15 -15.85 -4.08
N ASP A 27 17.28 -15.16 -4.06
CA ASP A 27 17.43 -13.89 -3.33
C ASP A 27 17.37 -12.73 -4.34
N PHE A 28 16.43 -11.81 -4.11
CA PHE A 28 16.30 -10.58 -4.87
C PHE A 28 16.87 -9.42 -4.06
N LEU A 29 17.72 -8.64 -4.67
CA LEU A 29 18.28 -7.43 -4.09
C LEU A 29 17.95 -6.24 -4.98
N LEU A 30 17.21 -5.27 -4.43
CA LEU A 30 16.99 -4.01 -5.12
C LEU A 30 18.24 -3.14 -5.06
N GLN A 31 18.43 -2.27 -6.07
CA GLN A 31 19.49 -1.28 -6.00
C GLN A 31 19.21 -0.30 -4.84
N PRO A 32 20.29 0.19 -4.17
CA PRO A 32 20.15 0.94 -2.94
C PRO A 32 19.41 2.26 -3.14
N GLY A 33 18.52 2.52 -2.20
CA GLY A 33 18.02 3.82 -1.83
C GLY A 33 17.20 4.57 -2.86
N GLY A 34 15.89 4.60 -2.67
CA GLY A 34 15.02 5.45 -3.45
C GLY A 34 13.58 5.39 -2.94
N VAL A 35 12.81 6.37 -3.37
CA VAL A 35 11.35 6.36 -3.19
C VAL A 35 10.75 5.78 -4.47
N LEU A 36 10.10 4.64 -4.33
CA LEU A 36 9.36 3.97 -5.40
C LEU A 36 7.88 4.36 -5.25
N SER A 37 7.42 5.30 -6.08
CA SER A 37 6.02 5.72 -6.06
C SER A 37 5.11 4.62 -6.60
N VAL A 38 4.12 4.23 -5.79
CA VAL A 38 3.13 3.19 -6.10
C VAL A 38 1.84 3.84 -6.55
N ARG A 39 1.61 3.90 -7.88
CA ARG A 39 0.38 4.43 -8.48
C ARG A 39 -0.54 3.31 -8.92
N ALA A 40 -1.79 3.65 -9.26
CA ALA A 40 -2.76 2.67 -9.76
C ALA A 40 -2.27 1.89 -10.99
N ALA A 41 -1.57 2.58 -11.89
CA ALA A 41 -1.03 1.98 -13.11
C ALA A 41 0.12 1.01 -12.85
N ASP A 42 0.79 1.12 -11.70
CA ASP A 42 1.91 0.28 -11.32
C ASP A 42 1.45 -1.01 -10.62
N CYS A 43 0.16 -1.11 -10.31
CA CYS A 43 -0.42 -2.20 -9.55
C CYS A 43 -1.13 -3.21 -10.44
N ARG A 44 -1.09 -4.48 -10.00
CA ARG A 44 -1.91 -5.55 -10.55
C ARG A 44 -3.24 -5.59 -9.79
N GLU A 45 -4.36 -5.65 -10.51
CA GLU A 45 -5.68 -5.87 -9.93
C GLU A 45 -5.88 -7.37 -9.65
N MET A 46 -6.34 -7.68 -8.45
CA MET A 46 -6.55 -9.06 -8.00
C MET A 46 -7.91 -9.20 -7.31
N PRO A 47 -8.62 -10.31 -7.52
CA PRO A 47 -9.77 -10.69 -6.71
C PRO A 47 -9.27 -11.17 -5.35
N LEU A 48 -9.33 -10.30 -4.34
CA LEU A 48 -8.83 -10.60 -3.01
C LEU A 48 -9.70 -9.93 -1.95
N VAL A 49 -10.29 -10.73 -1.08
CA VAL A 49 -11.00 -10.27 0.11
C VAL A 49 -10.06 -10.40 1.30
N LEU A 50 -9.69 -9.29 1.91
CA LEU A 50 -8.72 -9.24 3.01
C LEU A 50 -9.37 -9.17 4.40
N SER A 51 -10.63 -8.74 4.47
CA SER A 51 -11.31 -8.46 5.73
C SER A 51 -12.82 -8.51 5.54
N ASN A 52 -13.55 -8.80 6.61
CA ASN A 52 -15.01 -8.74 6.65
C ASN A 52 -15.57 -7.30 6.53
N THR A 53 -14.72 -6.29 6.68
CA THR A 53 -15.07 -4.87 6.47
C THR A 53 -14.67 -4.37 5.09
N ASP A 54 -14.22 -5.28 4.24
CA ASP A 54 -13.75 -4.97 2.91
C ASP A 54 -14.91 -5.04 1.91
N TYR A 55 -15.31 -3.88 1.42
CA TYR A 55 -16.45 -3.74 0.51
C TYR A 55 -16.10 -3.94 -0.97
N THR A 56 -14.81 -4.19 -1.26
CA THR A 56 -14.36 -4.42 -2.63
C THR A 56 -13.72 -5.80 -2.73
N ASP A 57 -14.16 -6.58 -3.70
CA ASP A 57 -13.60 -7.88 -4.05
C ASP A 57 -12.31 -7.80 -4.87
N LYS A 58 -11.88 -6.59 -5.19
CA LYS A 58 -10.69 -6.31 -6.00
C LYS A 58 -9.70 -5.44 -5.25
N LYS A 59 -8.46 -5.89 -5.22
CA LYS A 59 -7.33 -5.14 -4.65
C LYS A 59 -6.32 -4.84 -5.73
N ARG A 60 -5.67 -3.68 -5.60
CA ARG A 60 -4.54 -3.29 -6.45
C ARG A 60 -3.26 -3.47 -5.66
N THR A 61 -2.46 -4.46 -6.03
CA THR A 61 -1.20 -4.77 -5.38
C THR A 61 -0.01 -4.36 -6.24
N ALA A 62 1.00 -3.75 -5.60
CA ALA A 62 2.21 -3.32 -6.28
C ALA A 62 3.19 -4.48 -6.46
N VAL A 63 3.52 -5.16 -5.38
CA VAL A 63 4.44 -6.29 -5.36
C VAL A 63 3.66 -7.56 -5.00
N LEU A 64 3.66 -8.53 -5.89
CA LEU A 64 2.98 -9.81 -5.71
C LEU A 64 3.97 -10.96 -5.63
N LEU A 65 3.96 -11.66 -4.49
CA LEU A 65 4.63 -12.95 -4.32
C LEU A 65 3.54 -14.03 -4.32
N ASP A 66 3.45 -14.79 -5.42
CA ASP A 66 2.41 -15.79 -5.63
C ASP A 66 3.01 -17.14 -5.96
N GLY A 67 2.71 -18.14 -5.12
CA GLY A 67 3.21 -19.50 -5.24
C GLY A 67 4.73 -19.59 -5.10
N MET A 68 5.32 -18.75 -4.26
CA MET A 68 6.78 -18.66 -4.09
C MET A 68 7.29 -19.46 -2.90
N GLU A 69 8.53 -19.91 -2.99
CA GLU A 69 9.17 -20.72 -1.94
C GLU A 69 10.65 -20.35 -1.77
N ASN A 70 11.07 -20.18 -0.50
CA ASN A 70 12.46 -19.87 -0.13
C ASN A 70 12.95 -18.60 -0.84
N ILE A 71 12.26 -17.50 -0.70
CA ILE A 71 12.59 -16.22 -1.33
C ILE A 71 13.04 -15.22 -0.28
N THR A 72 14.14 -14.55 -0.54
CA THR A 72 14.52 -13.32 0.14
C THR A 72 14.32 -12.14 -0.81
N LEU A 73 13.54 -11.15 -0.40
CA LEU A 73 13.36 -9.89 -1.11
C LEU A 73 13.91 -8.75 -0.25
N ASP A 74 15.08 -8.27 -0.62
CA ASP A 74 15.78 -7.18 0.05
C ASP A 74 15.57 -5.87 -0.69
N PHE A 75 14.81 -4.96 -0.09
CA PHE A 75 14.53 -3.63 -0.64
C PHE A 75 15.69 -2.64 -0.45
N ASN A 76 16.76 -3.05 0.25
CA ASN A 76 17.99 -2.28 0.41
C ASN A 76 17.77 -0.84 0.88
N GLY A 77 16.82 -0.64 1.79
CA GLY A 77 16.44 0.67 2.35
C GLY A 77 15.53 1.51 1.46
N SER A 78 14.97 0.94 0.39
CA SER A 78 14.00 1.64 -0.46
C SER A 78 12.65 1.80 0.24
N MET A 79 11.95 2.88 -0.10
CA MET A 79 10.59 3.18 0.37
C MET A 79 9.58 2.94 -0.74
N LEU A 80 8.48 2.25 -0.43
CA LEU A 80 7.27 2.22 -1.25
C LEU A 80 6.34 3.34 -0.79
N GLU A 81 6.23 4.41 -1.57
CA GLU A 81 5.30 5.52 -1.31
C GLU A 81 4.01 5.31 -2.08
N CYS A 82 2.95 4.96 -1.38
CA CYS A 82 1.67 4.61 -1.98
C CYS A 82 0.78 5.84 -2.22
N GLU A 83 0.14 5.89 -3.40
CA GLU A 83 -0.89 6.87 -3.71
C GLU A 83 -2.27 6.22 -3.61
N GLY A 84 -3.09 6.63 -2.60
CA GLY A 84 -4.43 6.10 -2.35
C GLY A 84 -4.46 4.69 -1.79
N GLN A 85 -5.62 4.04 -1.87
CA GLN A 85 -5.82 2.68 -1.33
C GLN A 85 -5.15 1.64 -2.23
N ARG A 86 -3.90 1.33 -1.93
CA ARG A 86 -3.10 0.32 -2.63
C ARG A 86 -2.56 -0.68 -1.61
N GLN A 87 -2.43 -1.93 -2.05
CA GLN A 87 -1.75 -2.97 -1.31
C GLN A 87 -0.27 -2.95 -1.74
N PRO A 88 0.66 -2.50 -0.89
CA PRO A 88 2.06 -2.37 -1.29
C PRO A 88 2.69 -3.72 -1.62
N LEU A 89 2.35 -4.73 -0.82
CA LEU A 89 2.90 -6.07 -0.91
C LEU A 89 1.81 -7.11 -0.61
N THR A 90 1.72 -8.14 -1.43
CA THR A 90 0.80 -9.26 -1.22
C THR A 90 1.55 -10.58 -1.36
N LEU A 91 1.34 -11.47 -0.39
CA LEU A 91 1.84 -12.84 -0.40
C LEU A 91 0.64 -13.79 -0.55
N LEU A 92 0.66 -14.62 -1.58
CA LEU A 92 -0.34 -15.65 -1.83
C LEU A 92 0.34 -17.00 -1.98
N ASP A 93 -0.21 -18.03 -1.37
CA ASP A 93 0.23 -19.43 -1.50
C ASP A 93 1.76 -19.62 -1.45
N SER A 94 2.42 -18.77 -0.68
CA SER A 94 3.88 -18.69 -0.61
C SER A 94 4.40 -19.13 0.74
N ARG A 95 5.60 -19.70 0.78
CA ARG A 95 6.23 -20.20 2.01
C ARG A 95 7.70 -19.84 2.10
N ASN A 96 8.18 -19.66 3.33
CA ASN A 96 9.56 -19.29 3.64
C ASN A 96 9.99 -18.03 2.87
N ILE A 97 9.22 -16.95 3.06
CA ILE A 97 9.46 -15.65 2.43
C ILE A 97 10.05 -14.70 3.46
N THR A 98 11.15 -14.09 3.09
CA THR A 98 11.78 -13.01 3.86
C THR A 98 11.70 -11.71 3.07
N VAL A 99 11.06 -10.69 3.63
CA VAL A 99 11.07 -9.32 3.11
C VAL A 99 11.80 -8.45 4.12
N LYS A 100 12.79 -7.70 3.67
CA LYS A 100 13.62 -6.90 4.59
C LYS A 100 14.05 -5.57 3.99
N ASN A 101 14.47 -4.66 4.88
CA ASN A 101 14.96 -3.33 4.53
C ASN A 101 13.98 -2.51 3.68
N LEU A 102 12.67 -2.65 3.95
CA LEU A 102 11.58 -2.00 3.27
C LEU A 102 10.92 -0.98 4.20
N VAL A 103 10.70 0.21 3.69
CA VAL A 103 9.80 1.21 4.29
C VAL A 103 8.55 1.29 3.43
N ILE A 104 7.37 1.34 4.06
CA ILE A 104 6.09 1.53 3.39
C ILE A 104 5.44 2.77 4.00
N ASP A 105 5.04 3.70 3.14
CA ASP A 105 4.34 4.90 3.56
C ASP A 105 3.33 5.35 2.51
N TRP A 106 2.45 6.27 2.87
CA TRP A 106 1.46 6.85 1.98
C TRP A 106 1.70 8.34 1.83
N LYS A 107 1.65 8.82 0.59
CA LYS A 107 1.76 10.24 0.26
C LYS A 107 0.70 11.09 0.96
N ILE A 108 -0.51 10.55 1.10
CA ILE A 108 -1.57 11.06 1.96
C ILE A 108 -2.01 9.91 2.83
N PRO A 109 -2.01 10.04 4.16
CA PRO A 109 -2.42 8.97 5.07
C PRO A 109 -3.82 8.42 4.73
N LEU A 110 -4.01 7.11 4.88
CA LEU A 110 -5.31 6.45 4.65
C LEU A 110 -6.31 6.69 5.78
N SER A 111 -5.84 7.15 6.93
CA SER A 111 -6.65 7.57 8.07
C SER A 111 -6.45 9.05 8.33
N ALA A 112 -7.47 9.70 8.84
CA ALA A 112 -7.39 11.09 9.25
C ALA A 112 -7.42 11.21 10.77
N GLU A 113 -6.74 12.23 11.28
CA GLU A 113 -6.70 12.55 12.69
C GLU A 113 -7.28 13.94 12.93
N GLY A 114 -7.91 14.10 14.09
CA GLY A 114 -8.43 15.39 14.52
C GLY A 114 -8.38 15.56 16.03
N THR A 115 -8.37 16.81 16.49
CA THR A 115 -8.46 17.15 17.91
C THR A 115 -9.92 17.46 18.25
N ILE A 116 -10.50 16.73 19.19
CA ILE A 116 -11.81 17.04 19.73
C ILE A 116 -11.71 18.33 20.55
N LEU A 117 -12.44 19.34 20.13
CA LEU A 117 -12.49 20.65 20.81
C LEU A 117 -13.61 20.68 21.86
N GLN A 118 -14.75 20.08 21.51
CA GLN A 118 -15.92 20.00 22.38
C GLN A 118 -16.72 18.75 22.00
N MET A 119 -17.33 18.11 22.99
CA MET A 119 -18.25 17.02 22.81
C MET A 119 -19.47 17.18 23.75
N THR A 120 -20.65 16.98 23.21
CA THR A 120 -21.94 16.91 23.93
C THR A 120 -22.63 15.60 23.55
N GLU A 121 -23.81 15.33 24.10
CA GLU A 121 -24.58 14.13 23.74
C GLU A 121 -24.99 14.08 22.26
N SER A 122 -25.08 15.22 21.57
CA SER A 122 -25.60 15.33 20.21
C SER A 122 -24.61 15.96 19.22
N ARG A 123 -23.46 16.43 19.70
CA ARG A 123 -22.50 17.18 18.86
C ARG A 123 -21.07 16.94 19.29
N MET A 124 -20.20 16.83 18.29
CA MET A 124 -18.75 16.81 18.46
C MET A 124 -18.10 17.82 17.52
N ASP A 125 -17.33 18.75 18.09
CA ASP A 125 -16.54 19.72 17.34
C ASP A 125 -15.11 19.19 17.23
N VAL A 126 -14.63 19.02 16.01
CA VAL A 126 -13.31 18.46 15.73
C VAL A 126 -12.51 19.43 14.87
N ARG A 127 -11.26 19.66 15.26
CA ARG A 127 -10.29 20.37 14.43
C ARG A 127 -9.46 19.37 13.64
N ILE A 128 -9.48 19.50 12.32
CA ILE A 128 -8.70 18.68 11.38
C ILE A 128 -7.70 19.60 10.70
N ASN A 129 -6.47 19.13 10.49
CA ASN A 129 -5.48 19.84 9.69
C ASN A 129 -5.68 19.51 8.20
N PRO A 130 -6.22 20.43 7.37
CA PRO A 130 -6.54 20.14 5.97
C PRO A 130 -5.29 19.97 5.09
N ALA A 131 -4.13 20.43 5.54
CA ALA A 131 -2.87 20.24 4.79
C ALA A 131 -2.36 18.80 4.90
N LEU A 132 -2.64 18.11 6.00
CA LEU A 132 -2.27 16.70 6.19
C LEU A 132 -3.41 15.76 5.78
N PHE A 133 -4.64 16.16 6.10
CA PHE A 133 -5.85 15.36 5.85
C PHE A 133 -6.84 16.20 5.03
N PRO A 134 -6.64 16.31 3.72
CA PRO A 134 -7.55 17.07 2.86
C PRO A 134 -8.97 16.52 2.96
N PHE A 135 -9.93 17.38 3.11
CA PHE A 135 -11.34 17.00 3.19
C PHE A 135 -12.25 18.01 2.51
N GLU A 136 -13.47 17.59 2.24
CA GLU A 136 -14.55 18.45 1.78
C GLU A 136 -15.86 18.04 2.45
N VAL A 137 -16.80 18.98 2.49
CA VAL A 137 -18.16 18.72 2.97
C VAL A 137 -19.10 18.80 1.77
N ARG A 138 -19.78 17.70 1.44
CA ARG A 138 -20.82 17.62 0.41
C ARG A 138 -22.10 17.06 1.04
N GLU A 139 -23.23 17.67 0.74
CA GLU A 139 -24.55 17.19 1.22
C GLU A 139 -24.58 16.87 2.72
N ASN A 140 -23.99 17.74 3.52
CA ASN A 140 -23.87 17.59 4.98
C ASN A 140 -23.09 16.35 5.43
N ARG A 141 -22.18 15.83 4.58
CA ARG A 141 -21.30 14.70 4.88
C ARG A 141 -19.85 15.11 4.72
N LEU A 142 -19.01 14.60 5.60
CA LEU A 142 -17.56 14.82 5.54
C LEU A 142 -16.90 13.73 4.71
N TYR A 143 -16.11 14.15 3.69
CA TYR A 143 -15.33 13.27 2.85
C TYR A 143 -13.86 13.62 2.99
N PHE A 144 -13.03 12.64 3.30
CA PHE A 144 -11.58 12.80 3.20
C PHE A 144 -11.11 12.50 1.78
N LEU A 145 -10.25 13.38 1.28
CA LEU A 145 -9.74 13.30 -0.09
C LEU A 145 -8.38 12.60 -0.07
N GLY A 146 -8.41 11.27 -0.11
CA GLY A 146 -7.19 10.48 -0.34
C GLY A 146 -6.91 10.36 -1.83
N ASN A 147 -5.97 11.12 -2.40
CA ASN A 147 -5.49 10.97 -3.79
C ASN A 147 -6.58 10.85 -4.88
N GLY A 148 -7.63 11.67 -4.77
CA GLY A 148 -8.64 11.84 -5.82
C GLY A 148 -9.86 10.92 -5.74
N GLU A 149 -9.91 9.98 -4.81
CA GLU A 149 -11.12 9.21 -4.52
C GLU A 149 -11.64 9.60 -3.13
N PRO A 150 -12.84 10.17 -3.02
CA PRO A 150 -13.42 10.51 -1.73
C PRO A 150 -13.72 9.23 -0.95
N ALA A 151 -13.07 9.07 0.18
CA ALA A 151 -13.44 8.05 1.15
C ALA A 151 -14.51 8.63 2.08
N LEU A 152 -15.68 8.00 2.11
CA LEU A 152 -16.74 8.39 3.03
C LEU A 152 -16.29 8.06 4.45
N LEU A 153 -16.19 9.08 5.29
CA LEU A 153 -16.01 8.90 6.72
C LEU A 153 -17.32 9.22 7.44
N TRP A 154 -17.85 8.19 8.05
CA TRP A 154 -18.91 8.24 9.05
C TRP A 154 -20.20 8.99 8.67
N THR A 155 -21.23 8.23 8.46
CA THR A 155 -22.62 8.66 8.63
C THR A 155 -23.03 8.32 10.07
N GLY A 156 -23.12 9.31 10.95
CA GLY A 156 -23.78 9.17 12.24
C GLY A 156 -25.25 8.91 12.11
#